data_dd89a58965ae8a795fb4d457b0c14f43
#
_entry.id   dd89a58965ae8a795fb4d457b0c14f43
#
_cell.length_a   1.000
_cell.length_b   1.000
_cell.length_c   1.000
_cell.angle_alpha   90.00
_cell.angle_beta   90.00
_cell.angle_gamma   90.00
#
_symmetry.space_group_name_H-M   'P 1'
#
loop_
_entity.id
_entity.type
_entity.pdbx_description
1 polymer ?
#
loop_
_entity_poly.entity_id
_entity_poly.type
_entity_poly.pdbx_seq_one_letter_code
_entity_poly.pdbx_strand_id
1 'polypeptide(L)'
;MCGIAGIIHRGKPGEIGRELTSMLKSLKHRGPDSTGFAMYGVPSENQFVMRFKLAEQEDLKTGFEIHQQIKDRKDSVDSRLQEMGAKILSQDTVTEYAYRYTLRHSGDMRRLADYIEDLDGAEILSIGTALELVKDLGDASEVSGQYELGGFVGSHAIGHTRMATESDVDIRSAHPYWAYPFNDIALVHNGQLTNYWNWRRTLEHRGHRFLSNCDSELIAVYLADKIDQGADLRPAMQDSLDELDGVFTYVVATSDQLGMAKDVMAAKPMV
;
A
#
# COMPACT_ATOMS: atom_id res chain seq x y z
N MET A 1 18.33 7.34 5.90
CA MET A 1 17.06 8.09 5.70
C MET A 1 16.42 7.58 4.44
N CYS A 2 15.18 7.15 4.53
CA CYS A 2 14.42 6.59 3.42
C CYS A 2 14.21 7.59 2.27
N GLY A 3 13.95 7.09 1.05
CA GLY A 3 13.65 7.90 -0.12
C GLY A 3 12.15 7.84 -0.47
N ILE A 4 11.56 8.99 -0.76
CA ILE A 4 10.18 9.10 -1.27
C ILE A 4 10.24 9.67 -2.68
N ALA A 5 9.42 9.12 -3.58
CA ALA A 5 9.19 9.66 -4.91
C ALA A 5 7.68 9.67 -5.23
N GLY A 6 7.27 10.63 -6.04
CA GLY A 6 5.90 10.69 -6.57
C GLY A 6 5.90 11.29 -7.96
N ILE A 7 5.00 10.83 -8.81
CA ILE A 7 4.84 11.31 -10.18
C ILE A 7 3.35 11.45 -10.50
N ILE A 8 3.01 12.49 -11.23
CA ILE A 8 1.66 12.72 -11.75
C ILE A 8 1.73 13.18 -13.21
N HIS A 9 0.98 12.50 -14.06
CA HIS A 9 0.75 12.88 -15.44
C HIS A 9 -0.56 13.63 -15.55
N ARG A 10 -0.50 14.91 -15.99
CA ARG A 10 -1.69 15.68 -16.27
C ARG A 10 -2.12 15.44 -17.72
N GLY A 11 -3.34 14.93 -17.90
CA GLY A 11 -3.89 14.64 -19.21
C GLY A 11 -3.85 13.17 -19.58
N LYS A 12 -2.92 12.74 -20.44
CA LYS A 12 -2.85 11.31 -20.84
C LYS A 12 -2.05 10.48 -19.84
N PRO A 13 -2.49 9.24 -19.54
CA PRO A 13 -1.69 8.29 -18.78
C PRO A 13 -0.31 8.06 -19.41
N GLY A 14 0.71 7.85 -18.55
CA GLY A 14 2.09 7.55 -18.94
C GLY A 14 2.57 6.22 -18.39
N GLU A 15 3.80 5.83 -18.73
CA GLU A 15 4.46 4.61 -18.24
C GLU A 15 4.99 4.82 -16.81
N ILE A 16 4.08 5.09 -15.87
CA ILE A 16 4.40 5.47 -14.48
C ILE A 16 5.22 4.41 -13.75
N GLY A 17 5.04 3.14 -14.08
CA GLY A 17 5.81 2.05 -13.47
C GLY A 17 7.31 2.18 -13.79
N ARG A 18 7.68 2.43 -15.05
CA ARG A 18 9.08 2.64 -15.47
C ARG A 18 9.66 3.94 -14.90
N GLU A 19 8.87 5.02 -14.96
CA GLU A 19 9.31 6.32 -14.51
C GLU A 19 9.54 6.34 -12.99
N LEU A 20 8.60 5.82 -12.19
CA LEU A 20 8.75 5.71 -10.74
C LEU A 20 9.92 4.79 -10.38
N THR A 21 10.10 3.66 -11.08
CA THR A 21 11.27 2.79 -10.89
C THR A 21 12.58 3.55 -11.08
N SER A 22 12.68 4.39 -12.12
CA SER A 22 13.87 5.20 -12.37
C SER A 22 14.13 6.23 -11.26
N MET A 23 13.06 6.88 -10.75
CA MET A 23 13.16 7.82 -9.64
C MET A 23 13.63 7.12 -8.36
N LEU A 24 13.03 5.99 -7.98
CA LEU A 24 13.39 5.24 -6.78
C LEU A 24 14.80 4.62 -6.88
N LYS A 25 15.20 4.17 -8.07
CA LYS A 25 16.58 3.73 -8.34
C LYS A 25 17.61 4.83 -8.04
N SER A 26 17.30 6.07 -8.38
CA SER A 26 18.16 7.22 -8.07
C SER A 26 18.25 7.49 -6.57
N LEU A 27 17.27 7.01 -5.78
CA LEU A 27 17.23 7.09 -4.32
C LEU A 27 17.76 5.84 -3.61
N LYS A 28 18.32 4.85 -4.33
CA LYS A 28 18.83 3.59 -3.77
C LYS A 28 19.78 3.80 -2.58
N HIS A 29 20.64 4.82 -2.65
CA HIS A 29 21.58 5.17 -1.57
C HIS A 29 20.90 5.57 -0.25
N ARG A 30 19.58 5.82 -0.27
CA ARG A 30 18.79 6.17 0.91
C ARG A 30 18.09 4.99 1.56
N GLY A 31 17.93 3.86 0.85
CA GLY A 31 17.28 2.68 1.40
C GLY A 31 17.29 1.52 0.40
N PRO A 32 18.24 0.59 0.52
CA PRO A 32 18.33 -0.56 -0.38
C PRO A 32 17.54 -1.79 0.10
N ASP A 33 16.95 -1.75 1.31
CA ASP A 33 16.50 -2.96 1.99
C ASP A 33 15.11 -3.43 1.52
N SER A 34 14.20 -2.49 1.30
CA SER A 34 12.91 -2.76 0.70
C SER A 34 12.42 -1.59 -0.15
N THR A 35 11.64 -1.91 -1.16
CA THR A 35 11.04 -0.91 -2.05
C THR A 35 9.57 -1.21 -2.26
N GLY A 36 8.76 -0.15 -2.36
CA GLY A 36 7.36 -0.30 -2.67
C GLY A 36 6.82 0.80 -3.57
N PHE A 37 5.78 0.43 -4.27
CA PHE A 37 5.10 1.19 -5.31
C PHE A 37 3.59 1.19 -5.05
N ALA A 38 2.96 2.34 -5.10
CA ALA A 38 1.51 2.47 -5.22
C ALA A 38 1.22 3.21 -6.53
N MET A 39 0.61 2.50 -7.46
CA MET A 39 0.40 2.96 -8.83
C MET A 39 -1.09 3.04 -9.12
N TYR A 40 -1.49 4.09 -9.84
CA TYR A 40 -2.88 4.36 -10.15
C TYR A 40 -3.12 4.27 -11.65
N GLY A 41 -3.75 3.16 -12.05
CA GLY A 41 -4.18 2.90 -13.42
C GLY A 41 -5.45 3.65 -13.79
N VAL A 42 -6.05 3.26 -14.90
CA VAL A 42 -7.38 3.77 -15.28
C VAL A 42 -8.42 3.10 -14.39
N PRO A 43 -9.23 3.86 -13.63
CA PRO A 43 -10.26 3.29 -12.80
C PRO A 43 -11.25 2.44 -13.61
N SER A 44 -11.63 1.29 -13.09
CA SER A 44 -12.59 0.40 -13.71
C SER A 44 -13.90 0.43 -12.94
N GLU A 45 -15.00 0.75 -13.60
CA GLU A 45 -16.32 0.72 -12.97
C GLU A 45 -16.71 -0.71 -12.57
N ASN A 46 -17.10 -0.88 -11.30
CA ASN A 46 -17.54 -2.16 -10.72
C ASN A 46 -16.51 -3.31 -10.77
N GLN A 47 -15.24 -2.97 -10.93
CA GLN A 47 -14.16 -3.95 -10.82
C GLN A 47 -13.11 -3.43 -9.84
N PHE A 48 -12.55 -4.35 -9.07
CA PHE A 48 -11.48 -4.08 -8.11
C PHE A 48 -10.27 -4.92 -8.49
N VAL A 49 -9.09 -4.34 -8.33
CA VAL A 49 -7.85 -5.09 -8.35
C VAL A 49 -7.43 -5.34 -6.91
N MET A 50 -7.24 -6.60 -6.55
CA MET A 50 -6.71 -7.03 -5.27
C MET A 50 -5.28 -7.55 -5.48
N ARG A 51 -4.33 -6.93 -4.80
CA ARG A 51 -2.95 -7.42 -4.68
C ARG A 51 -2.77 -8.01 -3.29
N PHE A 52 -2.24 -9.22 -3.21
CA PHE A 52 -2.02 -9.90 -1.94
C PHE A 52 -0.84 -10.87 -2.01
N LYS A 53 -0.31 -11.21 -0.84
CA LYS A 53 0.76 -12.19 -0.65
C LYS A 53 0.26 -13.32 0.25
N LEU A 54 0.83 -14.50 0.06
CA LEU A 54 0.54 -15.71 0.85
C LEU A 54 1.76 -16.28 1.56
N ALA A 55 2.91 -15.65 1.35
CA ALA A 55 4.18 -15.90 2.03
C ALA A 55 5.13 -14.74 1.79
N GLU A 56 6.25 -14.71 2.49
CA GLU A 56 7.37 -13.82 2.19
C GLU A 56 8.41 -14.51 1.34
N GLN A 57 9.23 -13.73 0.62
CA GLN A 57 10.31 -14.27 -0.22
C GLN A 57 11.27 -15.15 0.58
N GLU A 58 11.48 -14.84 1.85
CA GLU A 58 12.37 -15.60 2.74
C GLU A 58 11.80 -16.97 3.13
N ASP A 59 10.49 -17.10 3.20
CA ASP A 59 9.81 -18.35 3.51
C ASP A 59 10.08 -19.42 2.45
N LEU A 60 10.26 -19.00 1.17
CA LEU A 60 10.59 -19.93 0.07
C LEU A 60 11.91 -20.66 0.27
N LYS A 61 12.80 -20.14 1.13
CA LYS A 61 14.07 -20.77 1.48
C LYS A 61 13.93 -21.87 2.54
N THR A 62 12.78 -21.99 3.19
CA THR A 62 12.59 -22.87 4.36
C THR A 62 12.19 -24.31 4.02
N GLY A 63 11.97 -24.66 2.75
CA GLY A 63 11.77 -26.03 2.28
C GLY A 63 10.49 -26.28 1.47
N PHE A 64 10.23 -27.55 1.15
CA PHE A 64 9.12 -27.94 0.27
C PHE A 64 7.72 -27.68 0.83
N GLU A 65 7.56 -27.63 2.15
CA GLU A 65 6.26 -27.45 2.81
C GLU A 65 5.62 -26.09 2.49
N ILE A 66 6.44 -25.06 2.28
CA ILE A 66 5.94 -23.71 1.98
C ILE A 66 5.14 -23.66 0.68
N HIS A 67 5.55 -24.36 -0.36
CA HIS A 67 4.83 -24.38 -1.65
C HIS A 67 3.43 -24.99 -1.50
N GLN A 68 3.29 -26.05 -0.68
CA GLN A 68 1.99 -26.62 -0.40
C GLN A 68 1.13 -25.66 0.44
N GLN A 69 1.73 -25.01 1.45
CA GLN A 69 1.03 -24.01 2.27
C GLN A 69 0.52 -22.82 1.43
N ILE A 70 1.34 -22.30 0.50
CA ILE A 70 0.93 -21.23 -0.41
C ILE A 70 -0.27 -21.67 -1.25
N LYS A 71 -0.24 -22.90 -1.78
CA LYS A 71 -1.35 -23.44 -2.55
C LYS A 71 -2.63 -23.55 -1.70
N ASP A 72 -2.53 -24.12 -0.49
CA ASP A 72 -3.68 -24.29 0.42
C ASP A 72 -4.26 -22.93 0.85
N ARG A 73 -3.40 -21.93 1.09
CA ARG A 73 -3.80 -20.55 1.38
C ARG A 73 -4.50 -19.92 0.19
N LYS A 74 -3.98 -20.13 -1.03
CA LYS A 74 -4.61 -19.63 -2.26
C LYS A 74 -6.01 -20.21 -2.44
N ASP A 75 -6.15 -21.52 -2.30
CA ASP A 75 -7.45 -22.19 -2.40
C ASP A 75 -8.42 -21.67 -1.33
N SER A 76 -7.91 -21.33 -0.14
CA SER A 76 -8.70 -20.72 0.95
C SER A 76 -9.12 -19.29 0.60
N VAL A 77 -8.24 -18.47 0.00
CA VAL A 77 -8.59 -17.12 -0.48
C VAL A 77 -9.68 -17.21 -1.55
N ASP A 78 -9.53 -18.11 -2.53
CA ASP A 78 -10.49 -18.31 -3.61
C ASP A 78 -11.87 -18.70 -3.04
N SER A 79 -11.91 -19.61 -2.05
CA SER A 79 -13.15 -20.03 -1.37
C SER A 79 -13.79 -18.88 -0.61
N ARG A 80 -13.01 -18.12 0.17
CA ARG A 80 -13.50 -16.96 0.94
C ARG A 80 -14.06 -15.85 0.04
N LEU A 81 -13.40 -15.58 -1.08
CA LEU A 81 -13.92 -14.63 -2.08
C LEU A 81 -15.28 -15.09 -2.62
N GLN A 82 -15.40 -16.37 -2.96
CA GLN A 82 -16.66 -16.93 -3.47
C GLN A 82 -17.76 -16.91 -2.41
N GLU A 83 -17.49 -17.26 -1.15
CA GLU A 83 -18.41 -17.23 -0.03
C GLU A 83 -18.96 -15.82 0.23
N MET A 84 -18.12 -14.80 0.04
CA MET A 84 -18.50 -13.39 0.14
C MET A 84 -19.22 -12.87 -1.11
N GLY A 85 -19.47 -13.72 -2.12
CA GLY A 85 -20.12 -13.33 -3.36
C GLY A 85 -19.25 -12.50 -4.31
N ALA A 86 -17.94 -12.48 -4.09
CA ALA A 86 -17.01 -11.86 -5.03
C ALA A 86 -16.81 -12.78 -6.24
N LYS A 87 -16.86 -12.20 -7.44
CA LYS A 87 -16.57 -12.92 -8.68
C LYS A 87 -15.18 -12.60 -9.15
N ILE A 88 -14.32 -13.62 -9.22
CA ILE A 88 -12.97 -13.50 -9.78
C ILE A 88 -13.11 -13.43 -11.31
N LEU A 89 -12.57 -12.38 -11.93
CA LEU A 89 -12.58 -12.14 -13.38
C LEU A 89 -11.26 -12.55 -14.02
N SER A 90 -10.13 -12.27 -13.36
CA SER A 90 -8.81 -12.75 -13.74
C SER A 90 -7.96 -13.06 -12.53
N GLN A 91 -7.00 -13.96 -12.69
CA GLN A 91 -6.01 -14.33 -11.69
C GLN A 91 -4.65 -14.32 -12.36
N ASP A 92 -3.77 -13.46 -11.90
CA ASP A 92 -2.39 -13.40 -12.37
C ASP A 92 -1.48 -13.80 -11.19
N THR A 93 -0.66 -14.82 -11.39
CA THR A 93 0.43 -15.19 -10.47
C THR A 93 1.64 -14.38 -10.87
N VAL A 94 2.03 -13.44 -10.04
CA VAL A 94 3.13 -12.52 -10.33
C VAL A 94 4.46 -13.10 -9.86
N THR A 95 4.43 -13.70 -8.65
CA THR A 95 5.53 -14.48 -8.08
C THR A 95 4.95 -15.77 -7.52
N GLU A 96 5.80 -16.68 -7.01
CA GLU A 96 5.30 -17.92 -6.36
C GLU A 96 4.40 -17.67 -5.15
N TYR A 97 4.48 -16.48 -4.53
CA TYR A 97 3.77 -16.12 -3.29
C TYR A 97 2.89 -14.88 -3.40
N ALA A 98 2.94 -14.15 -4.51
CA ALA A 98 2.19 -12.91 -4.69
C ALA A 98 1.26 -12.98 -5.90
N TYR A 99 0.07 -12.48 -5.72
CA TYR A 99 -1.05 -12.61 -6.66
C TYR A 99 -1.68 -11.26 -6.98
N ARG A 100 -2.23 -11.17 -8.17
CA ARG A 100 -3.04 -10.07 -8.65
C ARG A 100 -4.37 -10.60 -9.16
N TYR A 101 -5.45 -10.26 -8.49
CA TYR A 101 -6.79 -10.65 -8.90
C TYR A 101 -7.60 -9.44 -9.34
N THR A 102 -8.34 -9.60 -10.44
CA THR A 102 -9.41 -8.67 -10.80
C THR A 102 -10.73 -9.26 -10.32
N LEU A 103 -11.47 -8.51 -9.53
CA LEU A 103 -12.68 -8.95 -8.86
C LEU A 103 -13.87 -8.08 -9.24
N ARG A 104 -15.05 -8.67 -9.19
CA ARG A 104 -16.32 -7.93 -9.11
C ARG A 104 -16.99 -8.26 -7.79
N HIS A 105 -17.29 -7.25 -7.00
CA HIS A 105 -17.95 -7.39 -5.71
C HIS A 105 -18.92 -6.22 -5.50
N SER A 106 -20.11 -6.51 -4.98
CA SER A 106 -21.15 -5.51 -4.67
C SER A 106 -21.52 -5.45 -3.20
N GLY A 107 -20.85 -6.26 -2.37
CA GLY A 107 -21.04 -6.30 -0.94
C GLY A 107 -20.14 -5.32 -0.18
N ASP A 108 -20.09 -5.48 1.13
CA ASP A 108 -19.23 -4.71 2.02
C ASP A 108 -17.75 -5.10 1.82
N MET A 109 -16.96 -4.16 1.30
CA MET A 109 -15.53 -4.38 1.02
C MET A 109 -14.72 -4.57 2.30
N ARG A 110 -15.09 -3.90 3.40
CA ARG A 110 -14.43 -4.06 4.70
C ARG A 110 -14.56 -5.50 5.19
N ARG A 111 -15.77 -6.04 5.15
CA ARG A 111 -16.03 -7.43 5.56
C ARG A 111 -15.30 -8.44 4.67
N LEU A 112 -15.21 -8.17 3.38
CA LEU A 112 -14.43 -8.99 2.46
C LEU A 112 -12.94 -8.98 2.83
N ALA A 113 -12.37 -7.79 3.01
CA ALA A 113 -10.97 -7.61 3.35
C ALA A 113 -10.64 -8.25 4.71
N ASP A 114 -11.45 -7.99 5.75
CA ASP A 114 -11.27 -8.61 7.07
C ASP A 114 -11.28 -10.14 6.98
N TYR A 115 -12.23 -10.71 6.22
CA TYR A 115 -12.34 -12.16 6.08
C TYR A 115 -11.12 -12.79 5.38
N ILE A 116 -10.51 -12.09 4.42
CA ILE A 116 -9.26 -12.54 3.78
C ILE A 116 -8.07 -12.38 4.73
N GLU A 117 -7.93 -11.22 5.39
CA GLU A 117 -6.83 -10.94 6.33
C GLU A 117 -6.82 -11.84 7.58
N ASP A 118 -7.97 -12.44 7.93
CA ASP A 118 -8.07 -13.43 9.01
C ASP A 118 -7.53 -14.82 8.62
N LEU A 119 -7.08 -14.99 7.38
CA LEU A 119 -6.35 -16.19 6.96
C LEU A 119 -4.87 -16.08 7.33
N ASP A 120 -4.39 -17.02 8.14
CA ASP A 120 -2.99 -17.03 8.55
C ASP A 120 -2.05 -17.13 7.34
N GLY A 121 -1.10 -16.19 7.27
CA GLY A 121 -0.14 -16.05 6.19
C GLY A 121 -0.68 -15.37 4.92
N ALA A 122 -1.91 -14.87 4.92
CA ALA A 122 -2.38 -13.95 3.89
C ALA A 122 -2.10 -12.49 4.31
N GLU A 123 -1.72 -11.66 3.35
CA GLU A 123 -1.57 -10.20 3.49
C GLU A 123 -2.13 -9.53 2.25
N ILE A 124 -3.17 -8.71 2.43
CA ILE A 124 -3.67 -7.84 1.36
C ILE A 124 -2.78 -6.61 1.26
N LEU A 125 -2.17 -6.42 0.11
CA LEU A 125 -1.37 -5.23 -0.16
C LEU A 125 -2.25 -4.04 -0.53
N SER A 126 -3.29 -4.28 -1.35
CA SER A 126 -4.30 -3.28 -1.70
C SER A 126 -5.54 -3.91 -2.31
N ILE A 127 -6.68 -3.22 -2.13
CA ILE A 127 -7.88 -3.40 -2.96
C ILE A 127 -8.28 -2.01 -3.47
N GLY A 128 -8.39 -1.84 -4.78
CA GLY A 128 -8.74 -0.56 -5.38
C GLY A 128 -9.38 -0.70 -6.75
N THR A 129 -10.01 0.36 -7.21
CA THR A 129 -10.52 0.48 -8.59
C THR A 129 -9.44 0.95 -9.54
N ALA A 130 -8.45 1.71 -9.03
CA ALA A 130 -7.31 2.26 -9.76
C ALA A 130 -5.97 1.88 -9.12
N LEU A 131 -5.94 1.73 -7.79
CA LEU A 131 -4.73 1.45 -7.02
C LEU A 131 -4.26 0.02 -7.21
N GLU A 132 -2.99 -0.12 -7.52
CA GLU A 132 -2.23 -1.35 -7.37
C GLU A 132 -0.98 -1.08 -6.53
N LEU A 133 -0.89 -1.72 -5.37
CA LEU A 133 0.24 -1.58 -4.45
C LEU A 133 1.10 -2.85 -4.47
N VAL A 134 2.40 -2.64 -4.62
CA VAL A 134 3.43 -3.68 -4.55
C VAL A 134 4.53 -3.21 -3.62
N LYS A 135 4.96 -4.06 -2.72
CA LYS A 135 6.12 -3.83 -1.85
C LYS A 135 6.83 -5.14 -1.59
N ASP A 136 8.17 -5.11 -1.64
CA ASP A 136 8.98 -6.29 -1.37
C ASP A 136 10.41 -5.92 -0.93
N LEU A 137 11.17 -6.93 -0.52
CA LEU A 137 12.60 -6.83 -0.25
C LEU A 137 13.36 -6.53 -1.55
N GLY A 138 14.41 -5.74 -1.43
CA GLY A 138 15.29 -5.40 -2.53
C GLY A 138 15.14 -3.97 -3.04
N ASP A 139 16.01 -3.63 -3.97
CA ASP A 139 15.99 -2.30 -4.59
C ASP A 139 14.87 -2.13 -5.63
N ALA A 140 14.67 -0.90 -6.07
CA ALA A 140 13.60 -0.57 -7.01
C ALA A 140 13.67 -1.33 -8.35
N SER A 141 14.87 -1.68 -8.82
CA SER A 141 15.02 -2.44 -10.07
C SER A 141 14.67 -3.91 -9.88
N GLU A 142 15.03 -4.48 -8.73
CA GLU A 142 14.73 -5.86 -8.35
C GLU A 142 13.23 -6.05 -8.18
N VAL A 143 12.59 -5.23 -7.35
CA VAL A 143 11.14 -5.30 -7.11
C VAL A 143 10.35 -5.00 -8.39
N SER A 144 10.71 -3.96 -9.13
CA SER A 144 10.05 -3.64 -10.40
C SER A 144 10.17 -4.76 -11.44
N GLY A 145 11.33 -5.42 -11.51
CA GLY A 145 11.56 -6.56 -12.39
C GLY A 145 10.75 -7.78 -11.99
N GLN A 146 10.74 -8.10 -10.70
CA GLN A 146 10.02 -9.24 -10.13
C GLN A 146 8.49 -9.15 -10.35
N TYR A 147 7.94 -7.95 -10.23
CA TYR A 147 6.51 -7.67 -10.37
C TYR A 147 6.12 -7.11 -11.74
N GLU A 148 7.07 -7.08 -12.70
CA GLU A 148 6.85 -6.62 -14.09
C GLU A 148 6.24 -5.22 -14.21
N LEU A 149 6.64 -4.30 -13.28
CA LEU A 149 6.02 -2.99 -13.18
C LEU A 149 6.37 -2.03 -14.34
N GLY A 150 7.43 -2.32 -15.11
CA GLY A 150 7.92 -1.43 -16.16
C GLY A 150 6.90 -1.08 -17.25
N GLY A 151 5.92 -1.94 -17.48
CA GLY A 151 4.83 -1.73 -18.45
C GLY A 151 3.57 -1.10 -17.85
N PHE A 152 3.56 -0.75 -16.57
CA PHE A 152 2.36 -0.20 -15.92
C PHE A 152 2.08 1.23 -16.41
N VAL A 153 0.90 1.40 -17.02
CA VAL A 153 0.41 2.69 -17.53
C VAL A 153 -0.65 3.25 -16.60
N GLY A 154 -0.48 4.51 -16.20
CA GLY A 154 -1.40 5.15 -15.27
C GLY A 154 -1.24 6.66 -15.21
N SER A 155 -2.03 7.28 -14.33
CA SER A 155 -2.08 8.74 -14.18
C SER A 155 -1.05 9.26 -13.17
N HIS A 156 -0.81 8.55 -12.07
CA HIS A 156 0.10 8.95 -11.02
C HIS A 156 0.57 7.74 -10.20
N ALA A 157 1.65 7.95 -9.46
CA ALA A 157 2.18 6.92 -8.58
C ALA A 157 3.01 7.55 -7.45
N ILE A 158 3.11 6.85 -6.34
CA ILE A 158 4.00 7.16 -5.22
C ILE A 158 4.84 5.93 -4.88
N GLY A 159 6.04 6.15 -4.38
CA GLY A 159 6.92 5.05 -4.03
C GLY A 159 7.92 5.42 -2.94
N HIS A 160 8.51 4.39 -2.37
CA HIS A 160 9.38 4.52 -1.22
C HIS A 160 10.52 3.50 -1.28
N THR A 161 11.72 3.93 -0.89
CA THR A 161 12.85 3.06 -0.60
C THR A 161 13.19 3.15 0.88
N ARG A 162 13.21 2.01 1.57
CA ARG A 162 13.42 1.92 3.02
C ARG A 162 14.83 1.47 3.35
N MET A 163 15.40 2.11 4.36
CA MET A 163 16.57 1.63 5.09
C MET A 163 16.07 1.11 6.45
N ALA A 164 16.25 -0.17 6.71
CA ALA A 164 15.98 -0.76 8.02
C ALA A 164 17.04 -0.27 9.02
N THR A 165 16.60 0.32 10.14
CA THR A 165 17.53 0.92 11.11
C THR A 165 17.66 0.09 12.39
N GLU A 166 16.63 -0.62 12.83
CA GLU A 166 16.66 -1.32 14.14
C GLU A 166 15.69 -2.50 14.26
N SER A 167 14.83 -2.75 13.26
CA SER A 167 13.88 -3.86 13.27
C SER A 167 14.18 -4.83 12.15
N ASP A 168 13.80 -6.08 12.34
CA ASP A 168 13.74 -7.05 11.26
C ASP A 168 13.08 -6.43 10.04
N VAL A 169 13.58 -6.77 8.86
CA VAL A 169 13.06 -6.23 7.60
C VAL A 169 11.70 -6.89 7.33
N ASP A 170 10.70 -6.46 8.09
CA ASP A 170 9.33 -6.90 7.92
C ASP A 170 8.67 -6.11 6.78
N ILE A 171 8.20 -6.82 5.78
CA ILE A 171 7.53 -6.23 4.62
C ILE A 171 6.20 -5.58 5.02
N ARG A 172 5.49 -6.08 6.03
CA ARG A 172 4.28 -5.42 6.55
C ARG A 172 4.55 -3.99 6.99
N SER A 173 5.75 -3.75 7.53
CA SER A 173 6.21 -2.41 7.92
C SER A 173 6.85 -1.61 6.76
N ALA A 174 6.88 -2.14 5.52
CA ALA A 174 7.37 -1.41 4.36
C ALA A 174 6.28 -0.52 3.75
N HIS A 175 6.74 0.61 3.20
CA HIS A 175 5.87 1.53 2.45
C HIS A 175 5.72 1.12 0.98
N PRO A 176 4.66 1.56 0.29
CA PRO A 176 3.54 2.38 0.77
C PRO A 176 2.59 1.64 1.70
N TYR A 177 1.82 2.40 2.49
CA TYR A 177 0.69 1.87 3.25
C TYR A 177 -0.60 2.10 2.49
N TRP A 178 -1.36 1.05 2.28
CA TRP A 178 -2.75 1.13 1.92
C TRP A 178 -3.56 1.53 3.16
N ALA A 179 -4.47 2.49 3.02
CA ALA A 179 -5.38 2.88 4.08
C ALA A 179 -6.49 1.82 4.25
N TYR A 180 -6.16 0.72 4.90
CA TYR A 180 -7.06 -0.42 5.10
C TYR A 180 -8.36 -0.05 5.82
N PRO A 181 -9.53 -0.48 5.33
CA PRO A 181 -9.82 -1.16 4.06
C PRO A 181 -10.37 -0.21 2.98
N PHE A 182 -9.94 1.05 2.95
CA PHE A 182 -10.45 2.06 2.04
C PHE A 182 -9.85 1.92 0.65
N ASN A 183 -10.71 1.92 -0.37
CA ASN A 183 -10.26 1.80 -1.75
C ASN A 183 -9.42 3.00 -2.19
N ASP A 184 -8.41 2.73 -2.99
CA ASP A 184 -7.64 3.74 -3.72
C ASP A 184 -6.94 4.82 -2.87
N ILE A 185 -6.67 4.57 -1.58
CA ILE A 185 -5.93 5.49 -0.73
C ILE A 185 -4.63 4.82 -0.30
N ALA A 186 -3.49 5.39 -0.70
CA ALA A 186 -2.16 4.94 -0.29
C ALA A 186 -1.26 6.10 0.14
N LEU A 187 -0.31 5.81 1.02
CA LEU A 187 0.56 6.82 1.62
C LEU A 187 1.99 6.32 1.76
N VAL A 188 2.94 7.21 1.55
CA VAL A 188 4.35 7.05 1.92
C VAL A 188 4.77 8.16 2.88
N HIS A 189 5.59 7.83 3.87
CA HIS A 189 5.92 8.72 4.97
C HIS A 189 7.37 8.58 5.38
N ASN A 190 7.98 9.69 5.79
CA ASN A 190 9.24 9.76 6.49
C ASN A 190 9.07 10.60 7.76
N GLY A 191 9.33 10.03 8.90
CA GLY A 191 9.21 10.74 10.17
C GLY A 191 8.80 9.85 11.33
N GLN A 192 8.25 10.47 12.36
CA GLN A 192 7.69 9.83 13.54
C GLN A 192 6.59 10.69 14.14
N LEU A 193 5.48 10.05 14.54
CA LEU A 193 4.41 10.69 15.30
C LEU A 193 4.63 10.48 16.81
N THR A 194 4.52 11.56 17.58
CA THR A 194 4.63 11.52 19.05
C THR A 194 3.30 11.16 19.72
N ASN A 195 2.18 11.47 19.07
CA ASN A 195 0.83 11.18 19.57
C ASN A 195 0.17 9.94 18.92
N TYR A 196 0.99 9.04 18.34
CA TYR A 196 0.56 7.81 17.67
C TYR A 196 -0.47 7.00 18.46
N TRP A 197 -0.17 6.65 19.72
CA TRP A 197 -1.03 5.79 20.53
C TRP A 197 -2.38 6.42 20.88
N ASN A 198 -2.46 7.75 20.95
CA ASN A 198 -3.71 8.45 21.21
C ASN A 198 -4.62 8.36 19.98
N TRP A 199 -4.07 8.64 18.82
CA TRP A 199 -4.84 8.56 17.57
C TRP A 199 -5.17 7.12 17.19
N ARG A 200 -4.26 6.17 17.41
CA ARG A 200 -4.55 4.75 17.17
C ARG A 200 -5.77 4.30 17.97
N ARG A 201 -5.80 4.55 19.27
CA ARG A 201 -6.96 4.22 20.11
C ARG A 201 -8.24 4.91 19.63
N THR A 202 -8.16 6.17 19.23
CA THR A 202 -9.32 6.92 18.73
C THR A 202 -9.90 6.25 17.46
N LEU A 203 -9.04 5.89 16.52
CA LEU A 203 -9.45 5.25 15.27
C LEU A 203 -9.94 3.81 15.50
N GLU A 204 -9.32 3.05 16.39
CA GLU A 204 -9.80 1.72 16.80
C GLU A 204 -11.20 1.80 17.46
N HIS A 205 -11.47 2.81 18.30
CA HIS A 205 -12.80 3.06 18.84
C HIS A 205 -13.84 3.44 17.78
N ARG A 206 -13.42 3.99 16.64
CA ARG A 206 -14.28 4.23 15.47
C ARG A 206 -14.45 2.98 14.60
N GLY A 207 -13.84 1.85 14.98
CA GLY A 207 -13.96 0.58 14.31
C GLY A 207 -12.91 0.33 13.21
N HIS A 208 -11.84 1.13 13.15
CA HIS A 208 -10.73 0.85 12.21
C HIS A 208 -9.82 -0.25 12.75
N ARG A 209 -9.37 -1.11 11.83
CA ARG A 209 -8.37 -2.16 12.09
C ARG A 209 -7.02 -1.70 11.55
N PHE A 210 -5.96 -2.01 12.26
CA PHE A 210 -4.58 -1.79 11.83
C PHE A 210 -3.88 -3.12 11.62
N LEU A 211 -3.11 -3.21 10.55
CA LEU A 211 -2.37 -4.41 10.17
C LEU A 211 -0.92 -4.38 10.69
N SER A 212 -0.43 -3.19 11.06
CA SER A 212 0.91 -2.99 11.60
C SER A 212 0.91 -2.08 12.84
N ASN A 213 2.08 -1.89 13.44
CA ASN A 213 2.31 -0.90 14.51
C ASN A 213 3.03 0.35 13.98
N CYS A 214 3.01 0.58 12.66
CA CYS A 214 3.68 1.71 12.05
C CYS A 214 2.79 2.96 12.08
N ASP A 215 3.38 4.09 12.43
CA ASP A 215 2.70 5.40 12.43
C ASP A 215 2.30 5.86 11.02
N SER A 216 2.97 5.38 10.00
CA SER A 216 2.63 5.66 8.60
C SER A 216 1.27 5.07 8.20
N GLU A 217 0.95 3.87 8.68
CA GLU A 217 -0.38 3.28 8.51
C GLU A 217 -1.45 4.13 9.21
N LEU A 218 -1.13 4.62 10.40
CA LEU A 218 -2.04 5.49 11.14
C LEU A 218 -2.37 6.75 10.35
N ILE A 219 -1.38 7.42 9.73
CA ILE A 219 -1.63 8.61 8.91
C ILE A 219 -2.54 8.26 7.73
N ALA A 220 -2.32 7.12 7.07
CA ALA A 220 -3.15 6.68 5.95
C ALA A 220 -4.61 6.45 6.38
N VAL A 221 -4.83 5.73 7.48
CA VAL A 221 -6.17 5.45 8.03
C VAL A 221 -6.84 6.72 8.55
N TYR A 222 -6.08 7.64 9.18
CA TYR A 222 -6.59 8.93 9.64
C TYR A 222 -7.16 9.76 8.48
N LEU A 223 -6.39 9.89 7.39
CA LEU A 223 -6.85 10.63 6.20
C LEU A 223 -8.08 9.96 5.57
N ALA A 224 -8.07 8.64 5.48
CA ALA A 224 -9.19 7.88 4.94
C ALA A 224 -10.45 8.01 5.81
N ASP A 225 -10.33 8.00 7.13
CA ASP A 225 -11.44 8.23 8.07
C ASP A 225 -12.06 9.63 7.88
N LYS A 226 -11.24 10.67 7.71
CA LYS A 226 -11.72 12.03 7.43
C LYS A 226 -12.46 12.11 6.08
N ILE A 227 -11.93 11.45 5.05
CA ILE A 227 -12.55 11.39 3.71
C ILE A 227 -13.88 10.63 3.76
N ASP A 228 -13.94 9.52 4.47
CA ASP A 228 -15.16 8.72 4.66
C ASP A 228 -16.25 9.51 5.41
N GLN A 229 -15.85 10.44 6.30
CA GLN A 229 -16.75 11.39 6.97
C GLN A 229 -17.18 12.57 6.07
N GLY A 230 -16.74 12.61 4.82
CA GLY A 230 -17.15 13.58 3.83
C GLY A 230 -16.19 14.77 3.64
N ALA A 231 -15.00 14.72 4.20
CA ALA A 231 -13.98 15.72 3.91
C ALA A 231 -13.33 15.47 2.54
N ASP A 232 -12.99 16.54 1.81
CA ASP A 232 -12.08 16.42 0.67
C ASP A 232 -10.64 16.12 1.17
N LEU A 233 -9.78 15.59 0.28
CA LEU A 233 -8.40 15.26 0.61
C LEU A 233 -7.63 16.47 1.20
N ARG A 234 -7.77 17.65 0.61
CA ARG A 234 -7.05 18.85 1.05
C ARG A 234 -7.42 19.29 2.47
N PRO A 235 -8.70 19.44 2.87
CA PRO A 235 -9.07 19.67 4.26
C PRO A 235 -8.58 18.58 5.21
N ALA A 236 -8.72 17.30 4.85
CA ALA A 236 -8.23 16.20 5.67
C ALA A 236 -6.72 16.28 5.93
N MET A 237 -5.94 16.69 4.91
CA MET A 237 -4.50 16.95 5.05
C MET A 237 -4.21 18.17 5.91
N GLN A 238 -5.00 19.24 5.83
CA GLN A 238 -4.85 20.42 6.70
C GLN A 238 -5.10 20.04 8.16
N ASP A 239 -6.18 19.32 8.44
CA ASP A 239 -6.47 18.81 9.77
C ASP A 239 -5.31 17.94 10.32
N SER A 240 -4.69 17.13 9.46
CA SER A 240 -3.56 16.29 9.89
C SER A 240 -2.35 17.09 10.37
N LEU A 241 -2.13 18.30 9.85
CA LEU A 241 -1.03 19.17 10.28
C LEU A 241 -1.28 19.81 11.66
N ASP A 242 -2.54 19.93 12.05
CA ASP A 242 -2.95 20.50 13.32
C ASP A 242 -3.15 19.42 14.41
N GLU A 243 -3.60 18.23 14.01
CA GLU A 243 -4.02 17.17 14.93
C GLU A 243 -2.94 16.09 15.17
N LEU A 244 -2.07 15.83 14.17
CA LEU A 244 -0.96 14.88 14.32
C LEU A 244 0.28 15.61 14.81
N ASP A 245 0.87 15.12 15.89
CA ASP A 245 2.08 15.69 16.47
C ASP A 245 3.30 14.85 16.16
N GLY A 246 4.40 15.51 15.78
CA GLY A 246 5.63 14.83 15.42
C GLY A 246 6.46 15.56 14.38
N VAL A 247 7.45 14.86 13.86
CA VAL A 247 8.28 15.33 12.75
C VAL A 247 8.02 14.41 11.55
N PHE A 248 7.30 14.88 10.56
CA PHE A 248 6.86 14.05 9.46
C PHE A 248 6.78 14.77 8.11
N THR A 249 6.95 14.00 7.09
CA THR A 249 6.71 14.36 5.69
C THR A 249 6.04 13.18 5.03
N TYR A 250 4.88 13.36 4.42
CA TYR A 250 4.21 12.30 3.69
C TYR A 250 3.72 12.74 2.31
N VAL A 251 3.55 11.76 1.45
CA VAL A 251 2.82 11.86 0.18
C VAL A 251 1.68 10.87 0.22
N VAL A 252 0.48 11.34 -0.04
CA VAL A 252 -0.75 10.55 -0.12
C VAL A 252 -1.28 10.61 -1.55
N ALA A 253 -1.82 9.50 -2.02
CA ALA A 253 -2.51 9.44 -3.30
C ALA A 253 -3.87 8.77 -3.14
N THR A 254 -4.84 9.27 -3.90
CA THR A 254 -6.18 8.71 -4.08
C THR A 254 -6.39 8.33 -5.54
N SER A 255 -7.56 7.88 -5.94
CA SER A 255 -7.84 7.51 -7.34
C SER A 255 -7.58 8.63 -8.36
N ASP A 256 -7.64 9.91 -7.94
CA ASP A 256 -7.61 11.09 -8.80
C ASP A 256 -6.73 12.24 -8.30
N GLN A 257 -6.14 12.12 -7.11
CA GLN A 257 -5.37 13.18 -6.47
C GLN A 257 -4.05 12.66 -5.90
N LEU A 258 -3.07 13.57 -5.84
CA LEU A 258 -1.82 13.38 -5.13
C LEU A 258 -1.58 14.59 -4.25
N GLY A 259 -1.41 14.37 -2.95
CA GLY A 259 -1.16 15.38 -1.94
C GLY A 259 0.20 15.20 -1.27
N MET A 260 0.83 16.32 -0.88
CA MET A 260 2.09 16.32 -0.12
C MET A 260 1.93 17.20 1.12
N ALA A 261 2.40 16.72 2.26
CA ALA A 261 2.40 17.49 3.50
C ALA A 261 3.72 17.34 4.25
N LYS A 262 4.06 18.39 4.98
CA LYS A 262 5.20 18.44 5.90
C LYS A 262 4.73 19.04 7.21
N ASP A 263 5.26 18.54 8.32
CA ASP A 263 5.07 19.14 9.64
C ASP A 263 5.58 20.60 9.70
N VAL A 264 5.19 21.32 10.75
CA VAL A 264 5.55 22.73 10.93
C VAL A 264 7.07 22.95 10.99
N MET A 265 7.82 22.00 11.55
CA MET A 265 9.28 22.06 11.63
C MET A 265 9.94 21.82 10.28
N ALA A 266 9.26 21.18 9.36
CA ALA A 266 9.73 20.82 8.00
C ALA A 266 11.13 20.19 7.98
N ALA A 267 11.46 19.41 9.02
CA ALA A 267 12.79 18.85 9.22
C ALA A 267 13.15 17.75 8.21
N LYS A 268 12.14 17.09 7.63
CA LYS A 268 12.38 16.12 6.54
C LYS A 268 12.23 16.84 5.19
N PRO A 269 13.30 16.89 4.36
CA PRO A 269 13.26 17.63 3.10
C PRO A 269 12.32 16.96 2.09
N MET A 270 11.61 17.79 1.33
CA MET A 270 10.82 17.42 0.15
C MET A 270 10.99 18.51 -0.90
N VAL A 271 11.25 18.14 -2.14
CA VAL A 271 11.43 19.01 -3.31
C VAL A 271 10.55 18.54 -4.46
#